data_6d6bc696f987b34ae04848349bc7f85a
#
_entry.id   6d6bc696f987b34ae04848349bc7f85a
#
_cell.length_a   1.000
_cell.length_b   1.000
_cell.length_c   1.000
_cell.angle_alpha   90.00
_cell.angle_beta   90.00
_cell.angle_gamma   90.00
#
_symmetry.space_group_name_H-M   'P 1'
#
loop_
_entity.id
_entity.type
_entity.pdbx_description
1 polymer ?
#
loop_
_entity_poly.entity_id
_entity_poly.type
_entity_poly.pdbx_seq_one_letter_code
_entity_poly.pdbx_strand_id
1 'polypeptide(L)'
;MKVPRVLFLAFALLFLPQAGRASDHADPAWLSPDQAEANITGLFFFPDGDQMVAILDVRRSLTTDPPYKLDPYEYTIHMDLHTHVTFDNAEDVARYGGSVPKPETIESDVSLSFQLNNDATLKQKSFKGLKNPENIRVYTGVRDDPFIFPKFFKVNVITMMVSIPKSSFPETQKNWLLWATSREIASGKQIDHVGRSNRTQLGRFDILNTVPPNQHVAVLK
;
A
#
# COMPACT_ATOMS: atom_id res chain seq x y z
N MET A 1 -13.10 -13.37 -50.97
CA MET A 1 -13.59 -12.41 -49.96
C MET A 1 -12.46 -12.14 -48.97
N LYS A 2 -11.90 -10.94 -48.97
CA LYS A 2 -10.82 -10.54 -48.02
C LYS A 2 -11.50 -9.98 -46.78
N VAL A 3 -11.44 -10.69 -45.66
CA VAL A 3 -11.91 -10.20 -44.35
C VAL A 3 -10.98 -9.08 -43.90
N PRO A 4 -11.49 -7.88 -43.58
CA PRO A 4 -10.61 -6.76 -43.27
C PRO A 4 -9.89 -7.01 -41.90
N ARG A 5 -8.56 -6.90 -41.96
CA ARG A 5 -7.65 -7.02 -40.79
C ARG A 5 -7.96 -6.08 -39.61
N VAL A 6 -8.86 -5.13 -39.77
CA VAL A 6 -9.24 -4.15 -38.76
C VAL A 6 -10.11 -4.75 -37.65
N LEU A 7 -10.84 -5.84 -37.91
CA LEU A 7 -11.71 -6.47 -36.90
C LEU A 7 -10.93 -7.25 -35.82
N PHE A 8 -9.71 -7.67 -36.09
CA PHE A 8 -8.89 -8.42 -35.14
C PHE A 8 -8.19 -7.53 -34.10
N LEU A 9 -7.91 -6.26 -34.43
CA LEU A 9 -7.29 -5.33 -33.46
C LEU A 9 -8.26 -4.83 -32.39
N ALA A 10 -9.54 -4.70 -32.73
CA ALA A 10 -10.57 -4.23 -31.76
C ALA A 10 -10.90 -5.29 -30.70
N PHE A 11 -10.73 -6.59 -31.02
CA PHE A 11 -11.02 -7.68 -30.07
C PHE A 11 -9.85 -7.93 -29.08
N ALA A 12 -8.62 -7.62 -29.48
CA ALA A 12 -7.43 -7.77 -28.62
C ALA A 12 -7.36 -6.73 -27.48
N LEU A 13 -8.03 -5.58 -27.65
CA LEU A 13 -8.09 -4.51 -26.63
C LEU A 13 -9.08 -4.80 -25.48
N LEU A 14 -9.99 -5.77 -25.65
CA LEU A 14 -10.98 -6.13 -24.63
C LEU A 14 -10.46 -7.13 -23.57
N PHE A 15 -9.27 -7.68 -23.77
CA PHE A 15 -8.63 -8.63 -22.85
C PHE A 15 -7.34 -8.10 -22.23
N LEU A 16 -7.17 -6.78 -22.14
CA LEU A 16 -6.07 -6.26 -21.32
C LEU A 16 -6.40 -6.63 -19.87
N PRO A 17 -5.56 -7.44 -19.18
CA PRO A 17 -5.74 -7.70 -17.79
C PRO A 17 -5.77 -6.35 -17.08
N GLN A 18 -6.77 -6.14 -16.23
CA GLN A 18 -6.79 -4.96 -15.37
C GLN A 18 -5.51 -5.05 -14.52
N ALA A 19 -4.55 -4.20 -14.83
CA ALA A 19 -3.30 -4.15 -14.09
C ALA A 19 -3.64 -3.89 -12.62
N GLY A 20 -3.27 -4.81 -11.75
CA GLY A 20 -3.34 -4.63 -10.31
C GLY A 20 -2.63 -3.31 -9.96
N ARG A 21 -3.20 -2.52 -9.06
CA ARG A 21 -2.56 -1.29 -8.61
C ARG A 21 -1.60 -1.62 -7.48
N ALA A 22 -0.37 -1.20 -7.65
CA ALA A 22 0.70 -1.34 -6.68
C ALA A 22 1.41 -0.01 -6.48
N SER A 23 1.97 0.19 -5.29
CA SER A 23 2.82 1.33 -4.97
C SER A 23 4.06 0.82 -4.25
N ASP A 24 5.19 1.34 -4.64
CA ASP A 24 6.50 1.13 -4.02
C ASP A 24 7.20 2.49 -3.91
N HIS A 25 8.21 2.59 -3.09
CA HIS A 25 9.09 3.74 -3.03
C HIS A 25 10.56 3.31 -2.93
N ALA A 26 11.48 4.22 -3.26
CA ALA A 26 12.89 4.01 -2.99
C ALA A 26 13.11 3.91 -1.48
N ASP A 27 13.99 3.00 -1.04
CA ASP A 27 14.35 2.88 0.37
C ASP A 27 14.77 4.24 0.92
N PRO A 28 14.12 4.75 1.98
CA PRO A 28 14.42 6.08 2.50
C PRO A 28 15.88 6.17 2.98
N ALA A 29 16.56 7.22 2.54
CA ALA A 29 17.99 7.39 2.85
C ALA A 29 18.30 7.59 4.35
N TRP A 30 17.29 7.97 5.15
CA TRP A 30 17.44 8.14 6.60
C TRP A 30 17.14 6.89 7.43
N LEU A 31 16.52 5.85 6.84
CA LEU A 31 16.34 4.61 7.57
C LEU A 31 17.69 4.02 7.90
N SER A 32 18.01 4.00 9.17
CA SER A 32 19.23 3.32 9.62
C SER A 32 19.11 1.81 9.36
N PRO A 33 20.23 1.10 9.21
CA PRO A 33 20.19 -0.37 9.11
C PRO A 33 19.44 -1.04 10.26
N ASP A 34 19.37 -0.41 11.42
CA ASP A 34 18.65 -0.90 12.60
C ASP A 34 17.12 -0.76 12.50
N GLN A 35 16.63 0.00 11.53
CA GLN A 35 15.20 0.23 11.25
C GLN A 35 14.75 -0.42 9.94
N ALA A 36 15.56 -1.28 9.36
CA ALA A 36 15.27 -1.85 8.04
C ALA A 36 13.92 -2.61 8.00
N GLU A 37 13.47 -3.16 9.12
CA GLU A 37 12.18 -3.83 9.22
C GLU A 37 11.00 -2.86 9.21
N ALA A 38 11.21 -1.57 9.49
CA ALA A 38 10.18 -0.54 9.33
C ALA A 38 10.00 -0.09 7.88
N ASN A 39 10.93 -0.43 6.98
CA ASN A 39 10.88 -0.03 5.58
C ASN A 39 9.77 -0.76 4.83
N ILE A 40 8.78 -0.01 4.34
CA ILE A 40 7.70 -0.53 3.50
C ILE A 40 8.21 -0.61 2.07
N THR A 41 8.07 -1.77 1.45
CA THR A 41 8.62 -2.05 0.12
C THR A 41 7.56 -2.29 -0.94
N GLY A 42 6.32 -2.48 -0.55
CA GLY A 42 5.22 -2.63 -1.50
C GLY A 42 3.85 -2.53 -0.86
N LEU A 43 2.90 -1.96 -1.59
CA LEU A 43 1.49 -1.90 -1.24
C LEU A 43 0.66 -2.25 -2.46
N PHE A 44 -0.14 -3.32 -2.35
CA PHE A 44 -1.00 -3.79 -3.42
C PHE A 44 -2.45 -3.87 -2.94
N PHE A 45 -3.39 -3.54 -3.83
CA PHE A 45 -4.81 -3.65 -3.55
C PHE A 45 -5.57 -3.98 -4.83
N PHE A 46 -6.24 -5.13 -4.85
CA PHE A 46 -6.92 -5.62 -6.04
C PHE A 46 -8.09 -6.57 -5.68
N PRO A 47 -9.10 -6.71 -6.57
CA PRO A 47 -10.19 -7.67 -6.40
C PRO A 47 -9.74 -9.08 -6.77
N ASP A 48 -10.24 -10.07 -6.01
CA ASP A 48 -10.17 -11.50 -6.31
C ASP A 48 -11.55 -12.12 -6.02
N GLY A 49 -12.32 -12.38 -7.08
CA GLY A 49 -13.68 -12.83 -6.96
C GLY A 49 -14.56 -11.89 -6.13
N ASP A 50 -15.13 -12.38 -5.04
CA ASP A 50 -15.92 -11.64 -4.06
C ASP A 50 -15.09 -11.00 -2.93
N GLN A 51 -13.76 -11.15 -2.98
CA GLN A 51 -12.82 -10.60 -2.03
C GLN A 51 -12.12 -9.36 -2.60
N MET A 52 -11.63 -8.51 -1.70
CA MET A 52 -10.55 -7.57 -1.94
C MET A 52 -9.30 -8.08 -1.25
N VAL A 53 -8.20 -8.10 -1.96
CA VAL A 53 -6.89 -8.49 -1.42
C VAL A 53 -6.04 -7.24 -1.22
N ALA A 54 -5.56 -7.06 0.01
CA ALA A 54 -4.56 -6.06 0.35
C ALA A 54 -3.26 -6.77 0.73
N ILE A 55 -2.13 -6.29 0.19
CA ILE A 55 -0.80 -6.83 0.52
C ILE A 55 0.10 -5.67 0.92
N LEU A 56 0.77 -5.82 2.05
CA LEU A 56 1.79 -4.92 2.53
C LEU A 56 3.09 -5.69 2.69
N ASP A 57 4.11 -5.25 1.96
CA ASP A 57 5.44 -5.84 2.01
C ASP A 57 6.39 -4.89 2.74
N VAL A 58 7.21 -5.46 3.59
CA VAL A 58 8.23 -4.75 4.36
C VAL A 58 9.56 -5.47 4.31
N ARG A 59 10.65 -4.78 4.59
CA ARG A 59 11.99 -5.37 4.70
C ARG A 59 12.35 -6.20 3.47
N ARG A 60 13.00 -5.58 2.51
CA ARG A 60 13.50 -6.24 1.29
C ARG A 60 14.87 -6.88 1.50
N SER A 61 15.13 -7.94 0.74
CA SER A 61 16.45 -8.58 0.66
C SER A 61 16.91 -9.17 2.00
N LEU A 62 16.09 -10.05 2.57
CA LEU A 62 16.48 -10.82 3.75
C LEU A 62 17.64 -11.74 3.41
N THR A 63 18.76 -11.55 4.05
CA THR A 63 20.00 -12.32 3.84
C THR A 63 20.30 -13.31 4.96
N THR A 64 19.50 -13.31 6.01
CA THR A 64 19.64 -14.16 7.19
C THR A 64 18.32 -14.86 7.49
N ASP A 65 18.41 -15.99 8.18
CA ASP A 65 17.26 -16.60 8.81
C ASP A 65 16.77 -15.76 10.01
N PRO A 66 15.51 -15.95 10.47
CA PRO A 66 15.03 -15.29 11.67
C PRO A 66 15.92 -15.63 12.88
N PRO A 67 15.98 -14.78 13.93
CA PRO A 67 15.00 -13.72 14.22
C PRO A 67 15.29 -12.41 13.48
N TYR A 68 14.24 -11.79 12.96
CA TYR A 68 14.23 -10.40 12.45
C TYR A 68 13.94 -9.42 13.61
N LYS A 69 13.91 -8.11 13.36
CA LYS A 69 13.57 -7.09 14.38
C LYS A 69 12.18 -6.50 14.11
N LEU A 70 11.14 -7.33 14.04
CA LEU A 70 9.78 -6.93 13.67
C LEU A 70 8.92 -6.48 14.86
N ASP A 71 9.16 -7.04 16.02
CA ASP A 71 8.37 -6.83 17.24
C ASP A 71 8.29 -5.37 17.74
N PRO A 72 9.24 -4.45 17.45
CA PRO A 72 9.10 -3.05 17.80
C PRO A 72 8.09 -2.27 16.94
N TYR A 73 7.62 -2.83 15.83
CA TYR A 73 6.85 -2.10 14.83
C TYR A 73 5.41 -2.56 14.73
N GLU A 74 4.53 -1.59 14.44
CA GLU A 74 3.18 -1.79 13.96
C GLU A 74 3.08 -1.33 12.51
N TYR A 75 2.48 -2.16 11.67
CA TYR A 75 2.26 -1.90 10.24
C TYR A 75 0.77 -1.71 10.02
N THR A 76 0.38 -0.65 9.33
CA THR A 76 -1.04 -0.36 9.11
C THR A 76 -1.31 0.01 7.66
N ILE A 77 -2.29 -0.66 7.05
CA ILE A 77 -2.91 -0.24 5.80
C ILE A 77 -4.11 0.64 6.15
N HIS A 78 -4.18 1.81 5.54
CA HIS A 78 -5.23 2.81 5.76
C HIS A 78 -6.03 3.02 4.47
N MET A 79 -7.33 3.25 4.62
CA MET A 79 -8.21 3.63 3.51
C MET A 79 -9.06 4.82 3.94
N ASP A 80 -9.05 5.86 3.12
CA ASP A 80 -10.01 6.95 3.19
C ASP A 80 -11.10 6.68 2.16
N LEU A 81 -12.33 6.55 2.61
CA LEU A 81 -13.49 6.19 1.80
C LEU A 81 -14.36 7.40 1.45
N HIS A 82 -14.03 8.59 1.98
CA HIS A 82 -14.82 9.81 1.89
C HIS A 82 -14.11 10.93 1.16
N THR A 83 -12.78 10.92 1.11
CA THR A 83 -12.03 11.99 0.43
C THR A 83 -12.37 12.03 -1.06
N HIS A 84 -12.70 13.23 -1.51
CA HIS A 84 -13.05 13.47 -2.88
C HIS A 84 -11.80 13.61 -3.75
N VAL A 85 -11.63 12.70 -4.69
CA VAL A 85 -10.60 12.79 -5.74
C VAL A 85 -11.26 13.31 -7.01
N THR A 86 -10.76 14.41 -7.56
CA THR A 86 -11.24 14.99 -8.81
C THR A 86 -10.34 14.61 -9.99
N PHE A 87 -10.95 14.50 -11.15
CA PHE A 87 -10.29 14.19 -12.43
C PHE A 87 -10.57 15.27 -13.48
N ASP A 88 -10.96 16.47 -13.05
CA ASP A 88 -11.42 17.55 -13.91
C ASP A 88 -10.29 18.22 -14.69
N ASN A 89 -9.07 18.18 -14.15
CA ASN A 89 -7.89 18.75 -14.80
C ASN A 89 -7.09 17.64 -15.49
N ALA A 90 -7.05 17.66 -16.84
CA ALA A 90 -6.37 16.66 -17.64
C ALA A 90 -4.83 16.60 -17.35
N GLU A 91 -4.20 17.74 -17.03
CA GLU A 91 -2.79 17.78 -16.65
C GLU A 91 -2.53 17.11 -15.30
N ASP A 92 -3.39 17.37 -14.31
CA ASP A 92 -3.32 16.73 -13.00
C ASP A 92 -3.57 15.23 -13.11
N VAL A 93 -4.52 14.81 -13.96
CA VAL A 93 -4.77 13.39 -14.23
C VAL A 93 -3.55 12.72 -14.85
N ALA A 94 -2.94 13.34 -15.85
CA ALA A 94 -1.77 12.79 -16.54
C ALA A 94 -0.53 12.71 -15.64
N ARG A 95 -0.32 13.71 -14.76
CA ARG A 95 0.88 13.80 -13.92
C ARG A 95 0.73 13.08 -12.57
N TYR A 96 -0.47 13.09 -11.98
CA TYR A 96 -0.69 12.72 -10.58
C TYR A 96 -1.82 11.71 -10.39
N GLY A 97 -2.54 11.34 -11.46
CA GLY A 97 -3.69 10.45 -11.38
C GLY A 97 -4.94 11.08 -10.76
N GLY A 98 -5.01 12.41 -10.72
CA GLY A 98 -6.09 13.20 -10.15
C GLY A 98 -5.65 14.15 -9.04
N SER A 99 -6.56 14.94 -8.52
CA SER A 99 -6.34 15.95 -7.48
C SER A 99 -7.20 15.70 -6.26
N VAL A 100 -6.68 16.05 -5.08
CA VAL A 100 -7.41 16.07 -3.80
C VAL A 100 -7.53 17.53 -3.37
N PRO A 101 -8.70 18.18 -3.56
CA PRO A 101 -8.87 19.62 -3.30
C PRO A 101 -8.66 20.04 -1.85
N LYS A 102 -8.96 19.13 -0.91
CA LYS A 102 -8.84 19.36 0.54
C LYS A 102 -8.01 18.26 1.19
N PRO A 103 -6.69 18.23 0.98
CA PRO A 103 -5.85 17.16 1.50
C PRO A 103 -5.80 17.10 3.04
N GLU A 104 -6.12 18.19 3.73
CA GLU A 104 -6.24 18.23 5.19
C GLU A 104 -7.40 17.43 5.75
N THR A 105 -8.37 17.04 4.90
CA THR A 105 -9.52 16.20 5.30
C THR A 105 -9.28 14.71 5.12
N ILE A 106 -8.10 14.30 4.65
CA ILE A 106 -7.77 12.87 4.51
C ILE A 106 -7.76 12.22 5.89
N GLU A 107 -8.58 11.20 6.07
CA GLU A 107 -8.73 10.45 7.32
C GLU A 107 -8.68 8.94 7.05
N SER A 108 -8.37 8.17 8.09
CA SER A 108 -8.33 6.71 8.00
C SER A 108 -9.68 6.14 8.47
N ASP A 109 -10.62 5.98 7.53
CA ASP A 109 -11.94 5.38 7.80
C ASP A 109 -11.82 3.87 8.07
N VAL A 110 -10.94 3.21 7.32
CA VAL A 110 -10.59 1.81 7.51
C VAL A 110 -9.11 1.70 7.82
N SER A 111 -8.79 0.94 8.86
CA SER A 111 -7.42 0.58 9.17
C SER A 111 -7.26 -0.91 9.45
N LEU A 112 -6.21 -1.49 8.86
CA LEU A 112 -5.79 -2.87 9.03
C LEU A 112 -4.40 -2.86 9.65
N SER A 113 -4.31 -3.06 10.96
CA SER A 113 -3.05 -2.99 11.70
C SER A 113 -2.53 -4.38 12.06
N PHE A 114 -1.21 -4.55 11.99
CA PHE A 114 -0.51 -5.81 12.24
C PHE A 114 0.72 -5.58 13.11
N GLN A 115 0.93 -6.49 14.04
CA GLN A 115 2.21 -6.68 14.73
C GLN A 115 2.69 -8.10 14.45
N LEU A 116 3.96 -8.25 14.18
CA LEU A 116 4.59 -9.53 13.86
C LEU A 116 5.54 -9.96 14.96
N ASN A 117 5.68 -11.28 15.13
CA ASN A 117 6.79 -11.87 15.84
C ASN A 117 8.07 -11.78 14.99
N ASN A 118 9.22 -11.94 15.61
CA ASN A 118 10.52 -11.85 14.93
C ASN A 118 10.81 -13.01 13.95
N ASP A 119 9.91 -13.98 13.83
CA ASP A 119 9.91 -15.03 12.82
C ASP A 119 8.95 -14.74 11.65
N ALA A 120 8.43 -13.50 11.57
CA ALA A 120 7.44 -13.04 10.60
C ALA A 120 6.05 -13.69 10.72
N THR A 121 5.75 -14.39 11.81
CA THR A 121 4.39 -14.84 12.08
C THR A 121 3.54 -13.73 12.70
N LEU A 122 2.23 -13.80 12.52
CA LEU A 122 1.29 -12.82 13.07
C LEU A 122 1.27 -12.89 14.61
N LYS A 123 1.58 -11.76 15.27
CA LYS A 123 1.49 -11.59 16.72
C LYS A 123 0.14 -11.02 17.14
N GLN A 124 -0.27 -9.93 16.47
CA GLN A 124 -1.52 -9.24 16.75
C GLN A 124 -2.07 -8.61 15.49
N LYS A 125 -3.40 -8.53 15.39
CA LYS A 125 -4.11 -7.78 14.34
C LYS A 125 -5.24 -6.95 14.94
N SER A 126 -5.54 -5.82 14.30
CA SER A 126 -6.69 -4.98 14.64
C SER A 126 -7.27 -4.40 13.36
N PHE A 127 -8.59 -4.55 13.17
CA PHE A 127 -9.30 -4.01 12.02
C PHE A 127 -10.38 -3.04 12.50
N LYS A 128 -10.41 -1.86 11.90
CA LYS A 128 -11.41 -0.81 12.19
C LYS A 128 -12.11 -0.41 10.89
N GLY A 129 -13.35 0.05 11.00
CA GLY A 129 -14.12 0.56 9.86
C GLY A 129 -14.70 -0.51 8.94
N LEU A 130 -14.50 -1.80 9.20
CA LEU A 130 -15.04 -2.92 8.43
C LEU A 130 -16.14 -3.65 9.22
N LYS A 131 -17.12 -4.18 8.48
CA LYS A 131 -18.17 -5.09 9.01
C LYS A 131 -17.59 -6.50 9.10
N ASN A 132 -18.03 -7.27 10.10
CA ASN A 132 -17.71 -8.70 10.27
C ASN A 132 -16.20 -8.99 10.17
N PRO A 133 -15.36 -8.34 10.99
CA PRO A 133 -13.90 -8.48 10.91
C PRO A 133 -13.40 -9.92 11.14
N GLU A 134 -14.21 -10.79 11.73
CA GLU A 134 -13.92 -12.21 11.93
C GLU A 134 -13.83 -12.98 10.59
N ASN A 135 -14.46 -12.50 9.52
CA ASN A 135 -14.40 -13.10 8.20
C ASN A 135 -13.16 -12.72 7.40
N ILE A 136 -12.33 -11.82 7.94
CA ILE A 136 -11.10 -11.35 7.30
C ILE A 136 -9.97 -12.34 7.56
N ARG A 137 -9.36 -12.85 6.49
CA ARG A 137 -8.24 -13.78 6.58
C ARG A 137 -6.92 -13.03 6.46
N VAL A 138 -5.95 -13.42 7.27
CA VAL A 138 -4.59 -12.82 7.28
C VAL A 138 -3.58 -13.92 7.08
N TYR A 139 -2.61 -13.65 6.21
CA TYR A 139 -1.46 -14.50 5.94
C TYR A 139 -0.20 -13.66 6.09
N THR A 140 0.80 -14.17 6.79
CA THR A 140 2.08 -13.49 6.99
C THR A 140 3.25 -14.42 6.74
N GLY A 141 4.42 -13.87 6.50
CA GLY A 141 5.65 -14.64 6.35
C GLY A 141 6.56 -14.09 5.27
N VAL A 142 7.67 -14.78 5.05
CA VAL A 142 8.63 -14.43 3.99
C VAL A 142 8.11 -14.93 2.65
N ARG A 143 8.18 -14.09 1.63
CA ARG A 143 7.76 -14.35 0.25
C ARG A 143 8.74 -13.74 -0.74
N ASP A 144 8.69 -14.17 -1.99
CA ASP A 144 9.40 -13.48 -3.06
C ASP A 144 8.78 -12.09 -3.27
N ASP A 145 9.65 -11.11 -3.56
CA ASP A 145 9.19 -9.76 -3.89
C ASP A 145 8.37 -9.81 -5.19
N PRO A 146 7.10 -9.35 -5.19
CA PRO A 146 6.24 -9.39 -6.37
C PRO A 146 6.67 -8.42 -7.47
N PHE A 147 7.54 -7.47 -7.19
CA PHE A 147 8.10 -6.57 -8.20
C PHE A 147 9.19 -7.27 -9.00
N ILE A 148 8.87 -7.64 -10.24
CA ILE A 148 9.75 -8.38 -11.16
C ILE A 148 10.70 -7.48 -11.97
N PHE A 149 10.93 -6.24 -11.53
CA PHE A 149 11.94 -5.39 -12.15
C PHE A 149 13.36 -5.93 -11.88
N PRO A 150 14.35 -5.67 -12.76
CA PRO A 150 15.70 -6.21 -12.60
C PRO A 150 16.31 -5.93 -11.22
N LYS A 151 15.99 -4.80 -10.60
CA LYS A 151 16.46 -4.43 -9.26
C LYS A 151 15.92 -5.35 -8.15
N PHE A 152 14.73 -5.91 -8.32
CA PHE A 152 14.03 -6.69 -7.30
C PHE A 152 13.96 -8.18 -7.62
N PHE A 153 14.52 -8.60 -8.76
CA PHE A 153 14.50 -9.99 -9.17
C PHE A 153 15.29 -10.86 -8.20
N LYS A 154 14.68 -11.96 -7.76
CA LYS A 154 15.24 -12.91 -6.76
C LYS A 154 15.52 -12.31 -5.39
N VAL A 155 14.83 -11.27 -5.00
CA VAL A 155 14.81 -10.79 -3.62
C VAL A 155 13.55 -11.25 -2.91
N ASN A 156 13.59 -11.31 -1.59
CA ASN A 156 12.47 -11.67 -0.73
C ASN A 156 12.05 -10.47 0.14
N VAL A 157 10.84 -10.54 0.65
CA VAL A 157 10.23 -9.56 1.54
C VAL A 157 9.47 -10.25 2.66
N ILE A 158 9.12 -9.53 3.70
CA ILE A 158 8.16 -9.96 4.70
C ILE A 158 6.80 -9.41 4.29
N THR A 159 5.83 -10.31 4.09
CA THR A 159 4.50 -10.00 3.55
C THR A 159 3.43 -10.13 4.62
N MET A 160 2.51 -9.18 4.63
CA MET A 160 1.22 -9.22 5.32
C MET A 160 0.13 -9.15 4.26
N MET A 161 -0.55 -10.26 3.99
CA MET A 161 -1.65 -10.35 3.02
C MET A 161 -2.98 -10.49 3.74
N VAL A 162 -3.98 -9.75 3.31
CA VAL A 162 -5.33 -9.73 3.86
C VAL A 162 -6.35 -9.98 2.77
N SER A 163 -7.21 -10.96 2.98
CA SER A 163 -8.37 -11.22 2.11
C SER A 163 -9.64 -10.75 2.84
N ILE A 164 -10.33 -9.78 2.26
CA ILE A 164 -11.45 -9.04 2.86
C ILE A 164 -12.68 -9.26 1.99
N PRO A 165 -13.78 -9.86 2.50
CA PRO A 165 -15.02 -9.92 1.74
C PRO A 165 -15.47 -8.53 1.30
N LYS A 166 -15.86 -8.35 0.04
CA LYS A 166 -16.36 -7.06 -0.47
C LYS A 166 -17.55 -6.53 0.34
N SER A 167 -18.37 -7.44 0.88
CA SER A 167 -19.50 -7.11 1.76
C SER A 167 -19.08 -6.55 3.13
N SER A 168 -17.80 -6.69 3.52
CA SER A 168 -17.29 -6.13 4.78
C SER A 168 -17.04 -4.63 4.69
N PHE A 169 -16.90 -4.07 3.49
CA PHE A 169 -16.76 -2.63 3.32
C PHE A 169 -18.09 -1.92 3.58
N PRO A 170 -18.09 -0.73 4.21
CA PRO A 170 -19.26 0.13 4.26
C PRO A 170 -19.64 0.60 2.86
N GLU A 171 -20.88 1.01 2.66
CA GLU A 171 -21.27 1.74 1.45
C GLU A 171 -20.51 3.05 1.36
N THR A 172 -19.85 3.27 0.23
CA THR A 172 -18.92 4.39 0.07
C THR A 172 -18.99 4.98 -1.33
N GLN A 173 -18.28 6.07 -1.53
CA GLN A 173 -17.98 6.60 -2.85
C GLN A 173 -17.06 5.64 -3.63
N LYS A 174 -17.00 5.80 -4.94
CA LYS A 174 -16.23 4.92 -5.83
C LYS A 174 -14.71 5.15 -5.78
N ASN A 175 -14.26 6.27 -5.22
CA ASN A 175 -12.87 6.71 -5.22
C ASN A 175 -12.33 6.67 -3.79
N TRP A 176 -11.35 5.80 -3.55
CA TRP A 176 -10.68 5.65 -2.26
C TRP A 176 -9.25 6.15 -2.35
N LEU A 177 -8.75 6.67 -1.24
CA LEU A 177 -7.31 6.82 -1.04
C LEU A 177 -6.80 5.64 -0.22
N LEU A 178 -5.68 5.10 -0.63
CA LEU A 178 -5.02 4.00 0.04
C LEU A 178 -3.57 4.38 0.34
N TRP A 179 -3.13 4.10 1.55
CA TRP A 179 -1.73 4.22 1.96
C TRP A 179 -1.41 3.22 3.06
N ALA A 180 -0.13 3.03 3.33
CA ALA A 180 0.31 2.25 4.47
C ALA A 180 1.40 2.97 5.24
N THR A 181 1.52 2.65 6.52
CA THR A 181 2.52 3.20 7.43
C THR A 181 3.16 2.11 8.26
N SER A 182 4.43 2.31 8.62
CA SER A 182 5.07 1.64 9.73
C SER A 182 5.30 2.62 10.87
N ARG A 183 5.13 2.14 12.11
CA ARG A 183 5.24 2.95 13.31
C ARG A 183 6.00 2.19 14.39
N GLU A 184 6.90 2.86 15.09
CA GLU A 184 7.52 2.32 16.27
C GLU A 184 6.52 2.35 17.44
N ILE A 185 6.27 1.21 18.06
CA ILE A 185 5.23 1.05 19.09
C ILE A 185 5.58 1.86 20.35
N ALA A 186 6.84 1.84 20.77
CA ALA A 186 7.28 2.46 22.02
C ALA A 186 7.15 3.98 22.00
N SER A 187 7.50 4.63 20.90
CA SER A 187 7.45 6.09 20.75
C SER A 187 6.15 6.60 20.12
N GLY A 188 5.40 5.71 19.45
CA GLY A 188 4.27 6.08 18.61
C GLY A 188 4.66 6.81 17.32
N LYS A 189 5.96 6.92 17.02
CA LYS A 189 6.46 7.66 15.86
C LYS A 189 6.25 6.88 14.57
N GLN A 190 5.66 7.53 13.56
CA GLN A 190 5.63 6.99 12.20
C GLN A 190 7.05 7.02 11.62
N ILE A 191 7.48 5.89 11.06
CA ILE A 191 8.81 5.71 10.50
C ILE A 191 8.76 5.80 8.99
N ASP A 192 7.78 5.13 8.36
CA ASP A 192 7.68 5.06 6.92
C ASP A 192 6.25 5.11 6.42
N HIS A 193 6.09 5.43 5.12
CA HIS A 193 4.81 5.63 4.45
C HIS A 193 4.91 5.28 2.97
N VAL A 194 3.92 4.59 2.44
CA VAL A 194 3.76 4.29 1.01
C VAL A 194 2.32 4.52 0.56
N GLY A 195 2.12 4.84 -0.70
CA GLY A 195 0.80 4.99 -1.32
C GLY A 195 0.41 6.44 -1.54
N ARG A 196 -0.54 6.99 -0.79
CA ARG A 196 -1.01 8.36 -0.99
C ARG A 196 0.15 9.36 -0.92
N SER A 197 0.26 10.16 -1.94
CA SER A 197 1.33 11.07 -2.32
C SER A 197 2.54 10.35 -2.91
N ASN A 198 2.64 10.35 -4.23
CA ASN A 198 3.83 9.85 -4.95
C ASN A 198 5.11 10.64 -4.63
N ARG A 199 5.00 11.77 -3.94
CA ARG A 199 6.16 12.59 -3.55
C ARG A 199 7.01 11.92 -2.49
N THR A 200 6.43 11.01 -1.70
CA THR A 200 7.18 10.19 -0.72
C THR A 200 8.23 9.30 -1.39
N GLN A 201 8.13 9.08 -2.69
CA GLN A 201 9.10 8.30 -3.47
C GLN A 201 10.34 9.11 -3.89
N LEU A 202 10.36 10.42 -3.64
CA LEU A 202 11.45 11.31 -4.02
C LEU A 202 12.24 11.71 -2.78
N GLY A 203 13.53 11.37 -2.71
CA GLY A 203 14.38 11.58 -1.53
C GLY A 203 14.34 12.98 -0.92
N ARG A 204 14.13 14.03 -1.72
CA ARG A 204 13.97 15.41 -1.23
C ARG A 204 12.69 15.66 -0.43
N PHE A 205 11.73 14.72 -0.44
CA PHE A 205 10.46 14.81 0.27
C PHE A 205 10.32 13.72 1.33
N ASP A 206 11.41 13.13 1.72
CA ASP A 206 11.44 12.03 2.68
C ASP A 206 10.72 12.33 3.99
N ILE A 207 10.73 13.59 4.42
CA ILE A 207 9.99 14.03 5.61
C ILE A 207 8.49 13.66 5.56
N LEU A 208 7.90 13.54 4.37
CA LEU A 208 6.50 13.15 4.21
C LEU A 208 6.23 11.70 4.65
N ASN A 209 7.26 10.85 4.70
CA ASN A 209 7.10 9.49 5.19
C ASN A 209 6.89 9.42 6.71
N THR A 210 7.26 10.47 7.43
CA THR A 210 7.17 10.53 8.89
C THR A 210 5.89 11.18 9.42
N VAL A 211 5.01 11.63 8.53
CA VAL A 211 3.76 12.32 8.89
C VAL A 211 2.56 11.73 8.11
N PRO A 212 1.34 11.79 8.66
CA PRO A 212 0.15 11.31 7.96
C PRO A 212 -0.20 12.18 6.74
N PRO A 213 -0.92 11.65 5.75
CA PRO A 213 -1.20 12.33 4.48
C PRO A 213 -1.89 13.70 4.61
N ASN A 214 -2.74 13.89 5.61
CA ASN A 214 -3.42 15.18 5.86
C ASN A 214 -2.47 16.30 6.31
N GLN A 215 -1.27 15.97 6.75
CA GLN A 215 -0.24 16.94 7.15
C GLN A 215 0.79 17.22 6.05
N HIS A 216 0.81 16.47 4.95
CA HIS A 216 1.82 16.59 3.89
C HIS A 216 1.94 18.01 3.34
N VAL A 217 0.81 18.71 3.11
CA VAL A 217 0.82 20.09 2.59
C VAL A 217 1.36 21.07 3.62
N ALA A 218 1.04 20.89 4.90
CA ALA A 218 1.52 21.77 5.96
C ALA A 218 3.04 21.68 6.16
N VAL A 219 3.60 20.48 6.03
CA VAL A 219 5.05 20.24 6.17
C VAL A 219 5.85 20.78 4.97
N LEU A 220 5.23 20.92 3.80
CA LEU A 220 5.88 21.42 2.57
C LEU A 220 5.83 22.94 2.43
N LYS A 221 5.10 23.67 3.27
CA LYS A 221 5.01 25.13 3.30
C LYS A 221 6.11 25.74 4.17
#